data_5ddf5707326cce838ff7ebde12c4a0ce
#
_entry.id   5ddf5707326cce838ff7ebde12c4a0ce
#
_cell.length_a   1.000
_cell.length_b   1.000
_cell.length_c   1.000
_cell.angle_alpha   90.00
_cell.angle_beta   90.00
_cell.angle_gamma   90.00
#
_symmetry.space_group_name_H-M   'P 1'
#
loop_
_entity.id
_entity.type
_entity.pdbx_description
1 polymer ?
#
loop_
_entity_poly.entity_id
_entity_poly.type
_entity_poly.pdbx_seq_one_letter_code
_entity_poly.pdbx_strand_id
1 'polypeptide(L)'
;MAAAGPASAGGGRWEVVRRGRRPAGRPRDPPAAPIATTETLFELGFERAPRRGGREAAAEPQQPQQQRRQQSGKGSRKAAGDGGTKPGRFRSLEEALKALNVADLQKELDKSQSMFPENPSVWVKDLAGGLNYKLQAPKSDPALSQHTHDYPYCLVGKELKNTIRSLLGKSSGVLELFFDHCIYTMLQELDKTHGESLHGYRICIQAMLLERPKIATANLSKYLELLRSHQNRPAKCLTILWALGQAGFTDLAEGLRVWLGVMLPVLGIKALSPYAVSYLDRLLMMHPNLTKGFGMIGPKDFFPLLDFAFMPNNSLSPSLQEQLRRLYPRLKVLALGARPETTLHTYFPSFLSRATPSCPPAMRKELLTSMNQCLSVDPLSFSVWRQLYTKHLSQSSLLLNHLLESWDNSSRKARQALQETVHSFKVTNEELVAKGPGSRQDVAACDTACKLLLQKMKGRGFPWSRLLLIVLVFTAGFLIHDIQTHGSLQASISAHVLRSSGILPAWQLAWHKAAHFSLEGYRSVSPALGSGATERCEVAIAAPSDFCREPFLLGKRSPGAPGSAFLLSS
;
A
#
# COMPACT_ATOMS: atom_id res chain seq x y z
N MET A 1 62.61 28.28 23.65
CA MET A 1 62.83 29.16 22.49
C MET A 1 61.63 29.02 21.56
N ALA A 2 60.91 30.15 21.39
CA ALA A 2 60.01 30.58 20.33
C ALA A 2 58.97 29.57 19.81
N ALA A 3 57.72 29.56 20.16
CA ALA A 3 56.60 30.49 19.91
C ALA A 3 56.33 30.74 18.44
N ALA A 4 55.29 30.08 17.91
CA ALA A 4 54.53 30.53 16.76
C ALA A 4 53.05 30.24 16.98
N GLY A 5 52.24 31.28 17.05
CA GLY A 5 50.80 31.23 17.33
C GLY A 5 49.96 30.96 16.09
N PRO A 6 48.66 30.66 16.26
CA PRO A 6 47.76 30.26 15.19
C PRO A 6 47.03 31.44 14.55
N ALA A 7 46.80 31.31 13.24
CA ALA A 7 46.08 32.24 12.40
C ALA A 7 44.56 32.22 12.70
N SER A 8 44.01 33.42 12.77
CA SER A 8 42.61 33.79 12.95
C SER A 8 41.78 33.42 11.73
N ALA A 9 40.71 32.64 11.94
CA ALA A 9 39.66 32.42 10.97
C ALA A 9 38.57 33.49 11.12
N GLY A 10 38.28 34.21 10.04
CA GLY A 10 37.28 35.27 9.99
C GLY A 10 35.87 34.77 10.11
N GLY A 11 35.17 35.23 11.14
CA GLY A 11 33.74 35.03 11.33
C GLY A 11 32.92 35.95 10.42
N GLY A 12 32.19 35.37 9.50
CA GLY A 12 31.14 36.05 8.75
C GLY A 12 29.95 36.40 9.63
N ARG A 13 29.78 37.66 9.89
CA ARG A 13 28.68 38.25 10.66
C ARG A 13 27.43 38.34 9.77
N TRP A 14 26.34 37.62 10.07
CA TRP A 14 25.05 37.76 9.40
C TRP A 14 24.38 39.07 9.83
N GLU A 15 24.20 40.03 8.90
CA GLU A 15 23.40 41.24 9.11
C GLU A 15 21.89 40.90 9.02
N VAL A 16 21.17 41.19 10.11
CA VAL A 16 19.71 41.11 10.16
C VAL A 16 19.14 42.36 9.49
N VAL A 17 18.61 42.23 8.28
CA VAL A 17 17.85 43.28 7.59
C VAL A 17 16.49 43.43 8.30
N ARG A 18 16.33 44.47 9.11
CA ARG A 18 15.05 44.90 9.69
C ARG A 18 14.16 45.48 8.58
N ARG A 19 13.17 44.71 8.13
CA ARG A 19 12.08 45.24 7.29
C ARG A 19 11.12 46.05 8.13
N GLY A 20 10.81 47.27 7.62
CA GLY A 20 9.94 48.24 8.21
C GLY A 20 8.50 47.78 8.43
N ARG A 21 7.89 48.35 9.46
CA ARG A 21 6.47 48.21 9.85
C ARG A 21 5.53 48.47 8.65
N ARG A 22 4.65 47.50 8.39
CA ARG A 22 3.43 47.68 7.58
C ARG A 22 2.24 47.94 8.50
N PRO A 23 1.27 48.76 8.06
CA PRO A 23 0.09 49.11 8.87
C PRO A 23 -0.89 47.96 8.99
N ALA A 24 -1.61 47.95 10.11
CA ALA A 24 -2.65 47.00 10.47
C ALA A 24 -3.86 47.08 9.53
N GLY A 25 -4.46 45.91 9.24
CA GLY A 25 -5.82 45.80 8.76
C GLY A 25 -6.00 44.99 7.48
N ARG A 26 -5.97 43.64 7.58
CA ARG A 26 -6.76 42.73 6.74
C ARG A 26 -7.15 41.51 7.55
N PRO A 27 -8.35 40.94 7.32
CA PRO A 27 -8.83 39.76 8.04
C PRO A 27 -7.89 38.58 7.83
N ARG A 28 -7.66 37.80 8.87
CA ARG A 28 -6.93 36.55 8.80
C ARG A 28 -7.70 35.59 7.90
N ASP A 29 -7.08 35.17 6.82
CA ASP A 29 -7.52 34.01 6.07
C ASP A 29 -7.51 32.77 6.99
N PRO A 30 -8.45 31.85 6.82
CA PRO A 30 -8.48 30.61 7.58
C PRO A 30 -7.16 29.83 7.32
N PRO A 31 -6.68 29.03 8.29
CA PRO A 31 -5.46 28.26 8.12
C PRO A 31 -5.60 27.36 6.89
N ALA A 32 -4.62 27.46 6.00
CA ALA A 32 -4.57 26.68 4.79
C ALA A 32 -4.70 25.18 5.13
N ALA A 33 -5.66 24.53 4.49
CA ALA A 33 -5.82 23.09 4.56
C ALA A 33 -4.48 22.38 4.24
N PRO A 34 -4.17 21.27 4.88
CA PRO A 34 -2.94 20.52 4.60
C PRO A 34 -2.97 20.09 3.13
N ILE A 35 -1.95 20.52 2.43
CA ILE A 35 -1.87 20.55 0.98
C ILE A 35 -1.41 19.18 0.48
N ALA A 36 -2.35 18.34 0.11
CA ALA A 36 -2.13 17.43 -0.99
C ALA A 36 -2.50 18.15 -2.28
N THR A 37 -1.81 19.20 -2.56
CA THR A 37 -2.11 19.96 -3.75
C THR A 37 -1.36 19.39 -4.93
N THR A 38 -2.03 19.42 -6.06
CA THR A 38 -1.48 19.35 -7.41
C THR A 38 -0.12 20.03 -7.53
N GLU A 39 0.15 21.05 -6.73
CA GLU A 39 1.41 21.77 -6.69
C GLU A 39 2.57 20.92 -6.20
N THR A 40 2.39 20.05 -5.19
CA THR A 40 3.48 19.21 -4.67
C THR A 40 3.89 18.13 -5.67
N LEU A 41 2.93 17.53 -6.39
CA LEU A 41 3.23 16.57 -7.45
C LEU A 41 3.68 17.25 -8.73
N PHE A 42 3.21 18.48 -8.97
CA PHE A 42 3.67 19.31 -10.08
C PHE A 42 5.12 19.78 -9.86
N GLU A 43 5.50 20.15 -8.63
CA GLU A 43 6.89 20.48 -8.26
C GLU A 43 7.82 19.27 -8.36
N LEU A 44 7.32 18.05 -8.08
CA LEU A 44 8.07 16.82 -8.29
C LEU A 44 8.21 16.44 -9.77
N GLY A 45 7.26 16.84 -10.63
CA GLY A 45 7.22 16.49 -12.04
C GLY A 45 7.68 17.60 -12.98
N PHE A 46 7.23 18.85 -12.78
CA PHE A 46 7.45 19.95 -13.69
C PHE A 46 7.55 21.28 -12.94
N GLU A 47 8.68 21.97 -13.04
CA GLU A 47 8.83 23.33 -12.53
C GLU A 47 7.98 24.31 -13.36
N ARG A 48 7.34 25.24 -12.68
CA ARG A 48 6.54 26.31 -13.28
C ARG A 48 7.45 27.27 -14.05
N ALA A 49 7.34 27.28 -15.37
CA ALA A 49 8.02 28.28 -16.18
C ALA A 49 7.56 29.70 -15.79
N PRO A 50 8.46 30.69 -15.67
CA PRO A 50 8.09 32.06 -15.30
C PRO A 50 7.14 32.65 -16.35
N ARG A 51 5.97 33.12 -15.92
CA ARG A 51 5.03 33.86 -16.75
C ARG A 51 5.68 35.16 -17.22
N ARG A 52 6.06 35.25 -18.46
CA ARG A 52 6.28 36.55 -19.13
C ARG A 52 4.92 37.16 -19.39
N GLY A 53 4.67 38.31 -18.78
CA GLY A 53 3.53 39.14 -19.04
C GLY A 53 3.57 39.73 -20.47
N GLY A 54 2.44 39.68 -21.13
CA GLY A 54 2.22 40.24 -22.45
C GLY A 54 0.75 40.43 -22.74
N ARG A 55 0.29 41.60 -22.46
CA ARG A 55 -0.76 42.46 -23.02
C ARG A 55 -1.92 41.81 -23.77
N GLU A 56 -3.11 42.20 -23.30
CA GLU A 56 -4.42 42.16 -23.94
C GLU A 56 -4.46 42.76 -25.33
N ALA A 57 -5.22 42.14 -26.22
CA ALA A 57 -6.06 42.83 -27.21
C ALA A 57 -7.25 41.94 -27.53
N ALA A 58 -8.41 42.48 -27.25
CA ALA A 58 -9.72 41.94 -27.58
C ALA A 58 -10.02 42.07 -29.07
N ALA A 59 -10.76 41.10 -29.62
CA ALA A 59 -11.79 41.32 -30.65
C ALA A 59 -12.62 40.06 -30.87
N GLU A 60 -13.89 40.23 -30.83
CA GLU A 60 -14.99 39.29 -31.00
C GLU A 60 -15.40 39.13 -32.49
N PRO A 61 -16.50 38.45 -32.81
CA PRO A 61 -16.50 37.30 -33.72
C PRO A 61 -17.23 37.60 -35.04
N GLN A 62 -17.04 36.78 -36.03
CA GLN A 62 -18.02 36.63 -37.10
C GLN A 62 -18.00 35.25 -37.78
N GLN A 63 -19.16 34.62 -37.77
CA GLN A 63 -19.65 33.53 -38.62
C GLN A 63 -20.19 34.06 -39.96
N PRO A 64 -20.79 33.22 -40.81
CA PRO A 64 -20.24 32.23 -41.76
C PRO A 64 -20.65 32.56 -43.19
N GLN A 65 -20.06 31.96 -44.19
CA GLN A 65 -20.76 31.79 -45.46
C GLN A 65 -20.32 30.59 -46.30
N GLN A 66 -21.31 30.00 -46.87
CA GLN A 66 -21.42 28.83 -47.72
C GLN A 66 -21.04 29.08 -49.18
N GLN A 67 -20.82 27.94 -49.87
CA GLN A 67 -21.02 27.66 -51.28
C GLN A 67 -19.87 28.03 -52.23
N ARG A 68 -19.38 27.16 -53.11
CA ARG A 68 -20.11 26.51 -54.26
C ARG A 68 -19.19 25.53 -55.00
N ARG A 69 -19.82 24.51 -55.53
CA ARG A 69 -19.35 23.56 -56.55
C ARG A 69 -18.70 24.23 -57.77
N GLN A 70 -17.71 23.57 -58.35
CA GLN A 70 -17.86 23.16 -59.79
C GLN A 70 -16.78 22.17 -60.23
N GLN A 71 -17.23 21.28 -61.04
CA GLN A 71 -16.65 20.18 -61.79
C GLN A 71 -15.76 20.62 -62.97
N SER A 72 -15.04 19.61 -63.42
CA SER A 72 -14.49 19.32 -64.75
C SER A 72 -12.97 19.41 -64.78
N GLY A 73 -12.23 18.55 -65.44
CA GLY A 73 -12.45 17.57 -66.42
C GLY A 73 -11.16 16.83 -66.79
N LYS A 74 -11.29 15.76 -67.48
CA LYS A 74 -10.36 14.81 -68.07
C LYS A 74 -9.03 15.37 -68.59
N GLY A 75 -7.94 14.57 -68.36
CA GLY A 75 -6.69 14.72 -69.09
C GLY A 75 -5.73 13.57 -68.85
N SER A 76 -5.91 12.49 -69.61
CA SER A 76 -4.97 11.37 -69.73
C SER A 76 -3.64 11.82 -70.28
N ARG A 77 -2.51 11.49 -69.69
CA ARG A 77 -1.24 11.18 -70.40
C ARG A 77 -0.39 10.20 -69.64
N LYS A 78 -0.19 9.01 -70.20
CA LYS A 78 0.83 8.04 -69.89
C LYS A 78 2.22 8.65 -70.10
N ALA A 79 3.10 8.50 -69.15
CA ALA A 79 4.54 8.40 -69.37
C ALA A 79 5.08 7.34 -68.42
N ALA A 80 5.61 6.28 -69.00
CA ALA A 80 6.36 5.24 -68.34
C ALA A 80 7.74 5.79 -67.94
N GLY A 81 8.22 5.40 -66.77
CA GLY A 81 9.59 5.68 -66.35
C GLY A 81 9.80 5.35 -64.89
N ASP A 82 10.43 4.20 -64.73
CA ASP A 82 11.28 3.79 -63.58
C ASP A 82 10.65 3.58 -62.21
N GLY A 83 10.86 2.32 -61.78
CA GLY A 83 10.22 1.69 -60.63
C GLY A 83 10.77 2.08 -59.26
N GLY A 84 10.11 3.03 -58.70
CA GLY A 84 10.07 3.22 -57.26
C GLY A 84 8.64 3.24 -56.81
N THR A 85 8.00 2.09 -56.59
CA THR A 85 6.63 1.98 -56.11
C THR A 85 6.58 2.63 -54.71
N LYS A 86 6.06 3.87 -54.64
CA LYS A 86 5.63 4.43 -53.37
C LYS A 86 4.63 3.44 -52.79
N PRO A 87 4.88 2.84 -51.59
CA PRO A 87 3.94 1.92 -51.00
C PRO A 87 2.59 2.62 -50.88
N GLY A 88 1.54 2.03 -51.47
CA GLY A 88 0.18 2.54 -51.38
C GLY A 88 -0.21 2.62 -49.89
N ARG A 89 -0.87 3.71 -49.47
CA ARG A 89 -1.42 3.81 -48.13
C ARG A 89 -2.46 2.72 -47.94
N PHE A 90 -2.20 1.79 -47.04
CA PHE A 90 -3.16 0.77 -46.64
C PHE A 90 -4.32 1.39 -45.83
N ARG A 91 -5.48 0.74 -45.87
CA ARG A 91 -6.68 1.18 -45.13
C ARG A 91 -6.61 0.84 -43.64
N SER A 92 -5.87 -0.21 -43.30
CA SER A 92 -5.65 -0.64 -41.92
C SER A 92 -4.26 -1.23 -41.74
N LEU A 93 -3.82 -1.38 -40.47
CA LEU A 93 -2.56 -2.03 -40.16
C LEU A 93 -2.59 -3.53 -40.46
N GLU A 94 -3.75 -4.17 -40.29
CA GLU A 94 -3.95 -5.59 -40.64
C GLU A 94 -3.71 -5.84 -42.12
N GLU A 95 -4.20 -4.95 -42.97
CA GLU A 95 -3.98 -5.00 -44.41
C GLU A 95 -2.50 -4.82 -44.76
N ALA A 96 -1.84 -3.85 -44.11
CA ALA A 96 -0.41 -3.62 -44.27
C ALA A 96 0.44 -4.83 -43.85
N LEU A 97 0.11 -5.45 -42.74
CA LEU A 97 0.80 -6.65 -42.23
C LEU A 97 0.58 -7.89 -43.12
N LYS A 98 -0.62 -8.05 -43.69
CA LYS A 98 -0.91 -9.13 -44.66
C LYS A 98 -0.16 -8.95 -45.96
N ALA A 99 0.03 -7.70 -46.42
CA ALA A 99 0.77 -7.37 -47.63
C ALA A 99 2.30 -7.43 -47.45
N LEU A 100 2.79 -7.48 -46.20
CA LEU A 100 4.19 -7.51 -45.91
C LEU A 100 4.83 -8.86 -46.29
N ASN A 101 5.80 -8.84 -47.21
CA ASN A 101 6.62 -10.00 -47.50
C ASN A 101 7.74 -10.10 -46.47
N VAL A 102 7.64 -11.07 -45.55
CA VAL A 102 8.62 -11.29 -44.48
C VAL A 102 9.95 -11.78 -45.05
N ALA A 103 9.95 -12.58 -46.14
CA ALA A 103 11.18 -13.08 -46.76
C ALA A 103 12.02 -11.93 -47.38
N ASP A 104 11.37 -10.92 -47.97
CA ASP A 104 12.10 -9.77 -48.48
C ASP A 104 12.64 -8.89 -47.35
N LEU A 105 11.89 -8.71 -46.25
CA LEU A 105 12.41 -8.05 -45.05
C LEU A 105 13.62 -8.79 -44.50
N GLN A 106 13.57 -10.14 -44.45
CA GLN A 106 14.70 -10.94 -44.00
C GLN A 106 15.95 -10.74 -44.86
N LYS A 107 15.79 -10.72 -46.20
CA LYS A 107 16.91 -10.44 -47.14
C LYS A 107 17.52 -9.04 -46.90
N GLU A 108 16.69 -8.03 -46.67
CA GLU A 108 17.15 -6.68 -46.36
C GLU A 108 17.97 -6.66 -45.05
N LEU A 109 17.53 -7.40 -44.03
CA LEU A 109 18.23 -7.53 -42.76
C LEU A 109 19.52 -8.33 -42.88
N ASP A 110 19.54 -9.43 -43.64
CA ASP A 110 20.73 -10.22 -43.93
C ASP A 110 21.78 -9.38 -44.68
N LYS A 111 21.34 -8.54 -45.62
CA LYS A 111 22.21 -7.57 -46.30
C LYS A 111 22.78 -6.54 -45.29
N SER A 112 21.98 -5.99 -44.37
CA SER A 112 22.44 -5.07 -43.37
C SER A 112 23.48 -5.73 -42.44
N GLN A 113 23.24 -6.98 -42.00
CA GLN A 113 24.18 -7.75 -41.19
C GLN A 113 25.50 -8.04 -41.94
N SER A 114 25.43 -8.31 -43.25
CA SER A 114 26.62 -8.55 -44.08
C SER A 114 27.42 -7.26 -44.31
N MET A 115 26.74 -6.13 -44.49
CA MET A 115 27.41 -4.82 -44.67
C MET A 115 28.02 -4.27 -43.39
N PHE A 116 27.43 -4.57 -42.25
CA PHE A 116 27.85 -4.05 -40.94
C PHE A 116 27.97 -5.19 -39.92
N PRO A 117 28.86 -6.16 -40.09
CA PRO A 117 28.87 -7.41 -39.31
C PRO A 117 29.10 -7.20 -37.81
N GLU A 118 29.82 -6.13 -37.42
CA GLU A 118 30.11 -5.83 -36.01
C GLU A 118 29.24 -4.74 -35.41
N ASN A 119 28.19 -4.31 -36.11
CA ASN A 119 27.35 -3.19 -35.65
C ASN A 119 25.87 -3.58 -35.51
N PRO A 120 25.52 -4.32 -34.44
CA PRO A 120 24.11 -4.70 -34.17
C PRO A 120 23.16 -3.50 -34.04
N SER A 121 23.69 -2.32 -33.69
CA SER A 121 22.89 -1.10 -33.59
C SER A 121 22.29 -0.67 -34.94
N VAL A 122 22.98 -0.92 -36.05
CA VAL A 122 22.48 -0.67 -37.39
C VAL A 122 21.35 -1.64 -37.71
N TRP A 123 21.56 -2.94 -37.46
CA TRP A 123 20.58 -3.97 -37.81
C TRP A 123 19.20 -3.74 -37.18
N VAL A 124 19.17 -3.37 -35.87
CA VAL A 124 17.89 -3.13 -35.17
C VAL A 124 17.23 -1.84 -35.63
N LYS A 125 18.01 -0.80 -36.00
CA LYS A 125 17.49 0.45 -36.58
C LYS A 125 16.92 0.23 -37.97
N ASP A 126 17.57 -0.55 -38.80
CA ASP A 126 17.11 -0.94 -40.14
C ASP A 126 15.83 -1.78 -40.05
N LEU A 127 15.73 -2.70 -39.06
CA LEU A 127 14.50 -3.43 -38.77
C LEU A 127 13.35 -2.45 -38.48
N ALA A 128 13.52 -1.53 -37.52
CA ALA A 128 12.45 -0.63 -37.10
C ALA A 128 12.06 0.33 -38.21
N GLY A 129 13.05 0.93 -38.91
CA GLY A 129 12.85 1.84 -40.03
C GLY A 129 12.18 1.15 -41.21
N GLY A 130 12.68 -0.05 -41.60
CA GLY A 130 12.11 -0.86 -42.67
C GLY A 130 10.67 -1.29 -42.42
N LEU A 131 10.39 -1.77 -41.17
CA LEU A 131 9.02 -2.07 -40.78
C LEU A 131 8.13 -0.83 -40.81
N ASN A 132 8.60 0.29 -40.29
CA ASN A 132 7.81 1.50 -40.26
C ASN A 132 7.51 2.04 -41.67
N TYR A 133 8.47 1.95 -42.59
CA TYR A 133 8.30 2.32 -43.99
C TYR A 133 7.31 1.41 -44.72
N LYS A 134 7.36 0.08 -44.48
CA LYS A 134 6.47 -0.90 -45.12
C LYS A 134 5.06 -0.89 -44.52
N LEU A 135 4.89 -0.53 -43.24
CA LEU A 135 3.61 -0.54 -42.52
C LEU A 135 2.91 0.84 -42.58
N GLN A 136 2.73 1.39 -43.76
CA GLN A 136 2.04 2.68 -43.96
C GLN A 136 0.51 2.52 -43.82
N ALA A 137 0.02 2.59 -42.60
CA ALA A 137 -1.38 2.55 -42.20
C ALA A 137 -1.83 3.90 -41.61
N PRO A 138 -3.14 4.14 -41.39
CA PRO A 138 -3.63 5.34 -40.76
C PRO A 138 -2.97 5.58 -39.42
N LYS A 139 -2.72 6.86 -39.07
CA LYS A 139 -2.17 7.24 -37.77
C LYS A 139 -3.17 6.92 -36.67
N SER A 140 -2.71 6.28 -35.65
CA SER A 140 -3.45 6.06 -34.39
C SER A 140 -3.20 7.19 -33.41
N ASP A 141 -4.04 7.30 -32.39
CA ASP A 141 -3.77 8.20 -31.27
C ASP A 141 -2.44 7.83 -30.56
N PRO A 142 -1.75 8.80 -29.94
CA PRO A 142 -0.42 8.59 -29.36
C PRO A 142 -0.33 7.45 -28.34
N ALA A 143 -1.40 7.26 -27.57
CA ALA A 143 -1.47 6.27 -26.50
C ALA A 143 -2.18 4.97 -26.89
N LEU A 144 -2.67 4.85 -28.13
CA LEU A 144 -3.46 3.69 -28.62
C LEU A 144 -4.66 3.37 -27.70
N SER A 145 -5.36 4.41 -27.22
CA SER A 145 -6.37 4.32 -26.16
C SER A 145 -7.57 3.43 -26.54
N GLN A 146 -7.87 3.33 -27.84
CA GLN A 146 -8.98 2.53 -28.37
C GLN A 146 -8.62 1.06 -28.63
N HIS A 147 -7.37 0.67 -28.37
CA HIS A 147 -6.86 -0.66 -28.65
C HIS A 147 -6.51 -1.43 -27.36
N THR A 148 -6.37 -2.74 -27.50
CA THR A 148 -5.86 -3.61 -26.45
C THR A 148 -4.41 -3.27 -26.09
N HIS A 149 -3.96 -3.69 -24.92
CA HIS A 149 -2.61 -3.38 -24.43
C HIS A 149 -1.48 -3.94 -25.30
N ASP A 150 -1.73 -5.03 -26.02
CA ASP A 150 -0.79 -5.74 -26.90
C ASP A 150 -0.83 -5.27 -28.35
N TYR A 151 -1.71 -4.33 -28.69
CA TYR A 151 -1.74 -3.70 -30.03
C TYR A 151 -0.57 -2.71 -30.19
N PRO A 152 0.15 -2.69 -31.32
CA PRO A 152 -0.07 -3.42 -32.57
C PRO A 152 0.59 -4.81 -32.65
N TYR A 153 1.37 -5.24 -31.68
CA TYR A 153 2.14 -6.49 -31.75
C TYR A 153 1.27 -7.76 -31.83
N CYS A 154 0.05 -7.72 -31.30
CA CYS A 154 -0.90 -8.85 -31.39
C CYS A 154 -1.23 -9.24 -32.82
N LEU A 155 -1.23 -8.28 -33.76
CA LEU A 155 -1.53 -8.48 -35.16
C LEU A 155 -0.36 -9.10 -35.96
N VAL A 156 0.84 -9.11 -35.39
CA VAL A 156 2.06 -9.60 -36.06
C VAL A 156 2.03 -11.11 -36.22
N GLY A 157 2.25 -11.62 -37.43
CA GLY A 157 2.31 -13.05 -37.73
C GLY A 157 3.52 -13.74 -37.10
N LYS A 158 3.47 -15.08 -36.98
CA LYS A 158 4.51 -15.87 -36.31
C LYS A 158 5.89 -15.72 -36.96
N GLU A 159 5.96 -15.70 -38.30
CA GLU A 159 7.22 -15.54 -39.03
C GLU A 159 7.90 -14.21 -38.69
N LEU A 160 7.16 -13.11 -38.79
CA LEU A 160 7.68 -11.79 -38.45
C LEU A 160 8.07 -11.69 -36.98
N LYS A 161 7.28 -12.28 -36.07
CA LYS A 161 7.66 -12.37 -34.64
C LYS A 161 8.99 -13.10 -34.44
N ASN A 162 9.21 -14.20 -35.15
CA ASN A 162 10.47 -14.97 -35.06
C ASN A 162 11.64 -14.18 -35.64
N THR A 163 11.48 -13.51 -36.79
CA THR A 163 12.51 -12.65 -37.37
C THR A 163 12.92 -11.53 -36.41
N ILE A 164 11.94 -10.81 -35.85
CA ILE A 164 12.18 -9.73 -34.87
C ILE A 164 12.91 -10.29 -33.64
N ARG A 165 12.42 -11.38 -33.04
CA ARG A 165 13.00 -12.01 -31.86
C ARG A 165 14.43 -12.48 -32.10
N SER A 166 14.68 -13.15 -33.23
CA SER A 166 16.02 -13.61 -33.59
C SER A 166 17.01 -12.45 -33.68
N LEU A 167 16.63 -11.35 -34.33
CA LEU A 167 17.49 -10.18 -34.48
C LEU A 167 17.74 -9.48 -33.15
N LEU A 168 16.70 -9.28 -32.33
CA LEU A 168 16.84 -8.68 -30.98
C LEU A 168 17.71 -9.53 -30.07
N GLY A 169 17.62 -10.85 -30.17
CA GLY A 169 18.48 -11.80 -29.44
C GLY A 169 19.97 -11.65 -29.79
N LYS A 170 20.29 -11.55 -31.09
CA LYS A 170 21.65 -11.29 -31.59
C LYS A 170 22.18 -9.90 -31.20
N SER A 171 21.29 -8.96 -30.90
CA SER A 171 21.61 -7.55 -30.65
C SER A 171 21.48 -7.16 -29.18
N SER A 172 21.57 -8.09 -28.27
CA SER A 172 21.23 -7.94 -26.84
C SER A 172 21.97 -6.80 -26.13
N GLY A 173 23.20 -6.48 -26.52
CA GLY A 173 24.02 -5.42 -25.91
C GLY A 173 23.65 -3.99 -26.29
N VAL A 174 22.81 -3.82 -27.33
CA VAL A 174 22.43 -2.49 -27.83
C VAL A 174 20.93 -2.17 -27.63
N LEU A 175 20.18 -3.03 -26.97
CA LEU A 175 18.73 -2.89 -26.86
C LEU A 175 18.28 -1.64 -26.11
N GLU A 176 19.02 -1.20 -25.09
CA GLU A 176 18.70 0.05 -24.38
C GLU A 176 18.84 1.27 -25.30
N LEU A 177 19.93 1.33 -26.07
CA LEU A 177 20.14 2.37 -27.09
C LEU A 177 19.09 2.29 -28.21
N PHE A 178 18.67 1.10 -28.56
CA PHE A 178 17.63 0.91 -29.57
C PHE A 178 16.25 1.32 -29.05
N PHE A 179 15.93 1.07 -27.80
CA PHE A 179 14.71 1.54 -27.16
C PHE A 179 14.63 3.07 -27.16
N ASP A 180 15.73 3.72 -26.78
CA ASP A 180 15.88 5.16 -26.88
C ASP A 180 15.66 5.67 -28.30
N HIS A 181 16.33 5.04 -29.27
CA HIS A 181 16.20 5.41 -30.68
C HIS A 181 14.74 5.33 -31.14
N CYS A 182 14.03 4.27 -30.81
CA CYS A 182 12.60 4.13 -31.17
C CYS A 182 11.77 5.29 -30.59
N ILE A 183 11.95 5.62 -29.30
CA ILE A 183 11.23 6.72 -28.65
C ILE A 183 11.57 8.05 -29.33
N TYR A 184 12.85 8.40 -29.45
CA TYR A 184 13.25 9.68 -30.03
C TYR A 184 12.79 9.83 -31.48
N THR A 185 12.86 8.77 -32.29
CA THR A 185 12.39 8.80 -33.67
C THR A 185 10.87 9.00 -33.72
N MET A 186 10.11 8.32 -32.87
CA MET A 186 8.66 8.56 -32.78
C MET A 186 8.34 10.01 -32.39
N LEU A 187 9.10 10.62 -31.48
CA LEU A 187 8.89 12.02 -31.08
C LEU A 187 9.23 12.99 -32.19
N GLN A 188 10.25 12.71 -33.02
CA GLN A 188 10.60 13.51 -34.19
C GLN A 188 9.52 13.41 -35.29
N GLU A 189 8.99 12.21 -35.52
CA GLU A 189 7.91 12.00 -36.52
C GLU A 189 6.61 12.74 -36.13
N LEU A 190 6.34 12.90 -34.82
CA LEU A 190 5.21 13.69 -34.33
C LEU A 190 5.35 15.21 -34.57
N ASP A 191 6.55 15.71 -34.85
CA ASP A 191 6.77 17.11 -35.22
C ASP A 191 6.48 17.38 -36.71
N LYS A 192 6.52 16.35 -37.53
CA LYS A 192 6.30 16.47 -38.96
C LYS A 192 4.82 16.56 -39.29
N THR A 193 4.42 17.51 -40.13
CA THR A 193 3.04 17.65 -40.63
C THR A 193 2.54 16.40 -41.35
N HIS A 194 3.41 15.73 -42.10
CA HIS A 194 3.16 14.47 -42.77
C HIS A 194 4.04 13.32 -42.26
N GLY A 195 4.23 13.26 -40.94
CA GLY A 195 5.03 12.21 -40.33
C GLY A 195 4.45 10.81 -40.55
N GLU A 196 5.26 9.80 -40.40
CA GLU A 196 4.94 8.40 -40.64
C GLU A 196 4.00 7.81 -39.58
N SER A 197 3.54 6.56 -39.79
CA SER A 197 2.53 5.89 -38.98
C SER A 197 3.00 5.37 -37.62
N LEU A 198 4.30 5.27 -37.36
CA LEU A 198 4.96 4.80 -36.11
C LEU A 198 4.74 3.33 -35.75
N HIS A 199 4.02 2.54 -36.53
CA HIS A 199 3.67 1.16 -36.20
C HIS A 199 4.89 0.24 -36.10
N GLY A 200 5.89 0.43 -36.97
CA GLY A 200 7.14 -0.35 -36.92
C GLY A 200 7.91 -0.18 -35.62
N TYR A 201 8.09 1.06 -35.16
CA TYR A 201 8.76 1.38 -33.89
C TYR A 201 7.98 0.83 -32.70
N ARG A 202 6.64 0.93 -32.72
CA ARG A 202 5.78 0.39 -31.65
C ARG A 202 5.86 -1.12 -31.54
N ILE A 203 5.86 -1.84 -32.68
CA ILE A 203 6.05 -3.30 -32.74
C ILE A 203 7.40 -3.69 -32.14
N CYS A 204 8.48 -2.99 -32.49
CA CYS A 204 9.81 -3.25 -31.97
C CYS A 204 9.90 -3.00 -30.44
N ILE A 205 9.30 -1.91 -29.94
CA ILE A 205 9.22 -1.62 -28.49
C ILE A 205 8.52 -2.75 -27.75
N GLN A 206 7.36 -3.19 -28.24
CA GLN A 206 6.61 -4.28 -27.61
C GLN A 206 7.39 -5.59 -27.65
N ALA A 207 8.01 -5.92 -28.77
CA ALA A 207 8.86 -7.13 -28.88
C ALA A 207 10.02 -7.12 -27.90
N MET A 208 10.71 -5.99 -27.73
CA MET A 208 11.81 -5.85 -26.76
C MET A 208 11.34 -6.03 -25.32
N LEU A 209 10.26 -5.36 -24.94
CA LEU A 209 9.80 -5.31 -23.55
C LEU A 209 9.06 -6.58 -23.13
N LEU A 210 8.57 -7.39 -24.07
CA LEU A 210 8.10 -8.75 -23.78
C LEU A 210 9.19 -9.65 -23.22
N GLU A 211 10.42 -9.52 -23.71
CA GLU A 211 11.54 -10.35 -23.27
C GLU A 211 12.39 -9.68 -22.19
N ARG A 212 12.53 -8.37 -22.25
CA ARG A 212 13.39 -7.58 -21.37
C ARG A 212 12.68 -6.33 -20.82
N PRO A 213 11.67 -6.47 -19.96
CA PRO A 213 10.89 -5.35 -19.45
C PRO A 213 11.74 -4.32 -18.68
N LYS A 214 12.86 -4.74 -18.08
CA LYS A 214 13.78 -3.87 -17.33
C LYS A 214 14.41 -2.75 -18.17
N ILE A 215 14.44 -2.88 -19.49
CA ILE A 215 14.95 -1.83 -20.39
C ILE A 215 14.20 -0.51 -20.18
N ALA A 216 12.87 -0.57 -20.02
CA ALA A 216 12.05 0.62 -19.81
C ALA A 216 12.33 1.33 -18.47
N THR A 217 12.87 0.63 -17.49
CA THR A 217 13.11 1.15 -16.13
C THR A 217 14.57 1.43 -15.82
N ALA A 218 15.48 1.13 -16.74
CA ALA A 218 16.92 1.31 -16.56
C ALA A 218 17.30 2.76 -16.24
N ASN A 219 16.61 3.73 -16.84
CA ASN A 219 16.86 5.17 -16.62
C ASN A 219 15.58 6.01 -16.64
N LEU A 220 14.73 5.84 -15.61
CA LEU A 220 13.46 6.57 -15.49
C LEU A 220 13.64 8.08 -15.34
N SER A 221 14.73 8.55 -14.71
CA SER A 221 15.00 9.98 -14.55
C SER A 221 15.15 10.69 -15.90
N LYS A 222 15.85 10.06 -16.85
CA LYS A 222 15.98 10.55 -18.23
C LYS A 222 14.63 10.76 -18.91
N TYR A 223 13.72 9.80 -18.75
CA TYR A 223 12.38 9.89 -19.36
C TYR A 223 11.48 10.91 -18.67
N LEU A 224 11.67 11.09 -17.35
CA LEU A 224 10.96 12.16 -16.62
C LEU A 224 11.42 13.55 -17.11
N GLU A 225 12.70 13.75 -17.33
CA GLU A 225 13.24 14.98 -17.93
C GLU A 225 12.75 15.19 -19.36
N LEU A 226 12.69 14.11 -20.14
CA LEU A 226 12.15 14.14 -21.50
C LEU A 226 10.66 14.53 -21.50
N LEU A 227 9.87 14.06 -20.55
CA LEU A 227 8.48 14.49 -20.35
C LEU A 227 8.40 15.98 -19.99
N ARG A 228 9.26 16.46 -19.10
CA ARG A 228 9.35 17.88 -18.74
C ARG A 228 9.64 18.77 -19.95
N SER A 229 10.59 18.36 -20.80
CA SER A 229 10.92 19.10 -22.02
C SER A 229 9.78 19.19 -23.04
N HIS A 230 8.83 18.25 -22.95
CA HIS A 230 7.66 18.17 -23.84
C HIS A 230 6.33 18.44 -23.15
N GLN A 231 6.31 19.03 -21.94
CA GLN A 231 5.09 19.22 -21.13
C GLN A 231 3.93 19.91 -21.87
N ASN A 232 4.23 20.79 -22.83
CA ASN A 232 3.27 21.51 -23.63
C ASN A 232 2.83 20.74 -24.90
N ARG A 233 3.28 19.50 -25.08
CA ARG A 233 3.01 18.63 -26.22
C ARG A 233 2.44 17.29 -25.77
N PRO A 234 1.13 17.21 -25.44
CA PRO A 234 0.52 16.03 -24.87
C PRO A 234 0.72 14.76 -25.70
N ALA A 235 0.69 14.86 -27.02
CA ALA A 235 0.91 13.73 -27.91
C ALA A 235 2.29 13.07 -27.71
N LYS A 236 3.35 13.89 -27.54
CA LYS A 236 4.69 13.38 -27.24
C LYS A 236 4.77 12.75 -25.87
N CYS A 237 4.21 13.41 -24.85
CA CYS A 237 4.17 12.87 -23.51
C CYS A 237 3.43 11.52 -23.48
N LEU A 238 2.27 11.42 -24.10
CA LEU A 238 1.49 10.17 -24.19
C LEU A 238 2.27 9.06 -24.92
N THR A 239 3.03 9.39 -25.97
CA THR A 239 3.89 8.44 -26.68
C THR A 239 4.99 7.88 -25.76
N ILE A 240 5.64 8.73 -24.96
CA ILE A 240 6.64 8.31 -23.98
C ILE A 240 6.01 7.40 -22.92
N LEU A 241 4.88 7.84 -22.34
CA LEU A 241 4.18 7.07 -21.32
C LEU A 241 3.73 5.70 -21.86
N TRP A 242 3.23 5.66 -23.11
CA TRP A 242 2.85 4.42 -23.78
C TRP A 242 4.05 3.48 -23.94
N ALA A 243 5.18 3.98 -24.44
CA ALA A 243 6.37 3.18 -24.68
C ALA A 243 6.93 2.56 -23.40
N LEU A 244 7.06 3.35 -22.33
CA LEU A 244 7.52 2.87 -21.03
C LEU A 244 6.53 1.89 -20.40
N GLY A 245 5.23 2.17 -20.52
CA GLY A 245 4.17 1.36 -19.95
C GLY A 245 4.10 -0.07 -20.48
N GLN A 246 4.65 -0.34 -21.68
CA GLN A 246 4.64 -1.70 -22.25
C GLN A 246 5.36 -2.73 -21.34
N ALA A 247 6.34 -2.31 -20.55
CA ALA A 247 7.03 -3.17 -19.61
C ALA A 247 6.12 -3.81 -18.55
N GLY A 248 5.09 -3.08 -18.13
CA GLY A 248 4.18 -3.52 -17.07
C GLY A 248 3.26 -4.66 -17.47
N PHE A 249 3.01 -4.86 -18.74
CA PHE A 249 2.13 -5.95 -19.19
C PHE A 249 2.81 -7.32 -19.10
N THR A 250 4.13 -7.33 -18.98
CA THR A 250 4.94 -8.54 -18.79
C THR A 250 5.35 -8.73 -17.32
N ASP A 251 5.71 -7.64 -16.64
CA ASP A 251 6.22 -7.67 -15.27
C ASP A 251 5.58 -6.57 -14.42
N LEU A 252 4.84 -6.99 -13.37
CA LEU A 252 4.17 -6.07 -12.44
C LEU A 252 5.15 -5.10 -11.77
N ALA A 253 6.33 -5.59 -11.37
CA ALA A 253 7.29 -4.76 -10.65
C ALA A 253 7.84 -3.66 -11.56
N GLU A 254 8.17 -3.99 -12.81
CA GLU A 254 8.61 -2.99 -13.79
C GLU A 254 7.49 -2.01 -14.15
N GLY A 255 6.26 -2.50 -14.30
CA GLY A 255 5.09 -1.65 -14.51
C GLY A 255 4.83 -0.67 -13.37
N LEU A 256 4.95 -1.14 -12.13
CA LEU A 256 4.83 -0.26 -10.95
C LEU A 256 5.97 0.75 -10.87
N ARG A 257 7.21 0.37 -11.21
CA ARG A 257 8.34 1.32 -11.27
C ARG A 257 8.09 2.43 -12.28
N VAL A 258 7.61 2.07 -13.47
CA VAL A 258 7.23 3.07 -14.50
C VAL A 258 6.11 3.96 -13.96
N TRP A 259 5.08 3.36 -13.38
CA TRP A 259 3.93 4.13 -12.90
C TRP A 259 4.31 5.10 -11.78
N LEU A 260 5.04 4.62 -10.75
CA LEU A 260 5.48 5.46 -9.63
C LEU A 260 6.52 6.51 -10.05
N GLY A 261 7.47 6.14 -10.90
CA GLY A 261 8.58 7.03 -11.29
C GLY A 261 8.23 8.07 -12.33
N VAL A 262 7.24 7.80 -13.20
CA VAL A 262 6.96 8.64 -14.36
C VAL A 262 5.49 9.05 -14.47
N MET A 263 4.53 8.17 -14.21
CA MET A 263 3.10 8.45 -14.38
C MET A 263 2.48 9.15 -13.17
N LEU A 264 2.87 8.75 -11.95
CA LEU A 264 2.40 9.39 -10.72
C LEU A 264 2.82 10.87 -10.65
N PRO A 265 4.07 11.26 -10.96
CA PRO A 265 4.46 12.68 -10.99
C PRO A 265 3.64 13.54 -11.95
N VAL A 266 3.10 12.97 -13.01
CA VAL A 266 2.29 13.69 -14.01
C VAL A 266 0.78 13.48 -13.84
N LEU A 267 0.35 12.78 -12.80
CA LEU A 267 -1.06 12.46 -12.55
C LEU A 267 -1.93 13.71 -12.42
N GLY A 268 -1.37 14.84 -11.96
CA GLY A 268 -2.06 16.12 -11.90
C GLY A 268 -2.24 16.83 -13.24
N ILE A 269 -1.62 16.37 -14.33
CA ILE A 269 -1.69 17.02 -15.65
C ILE A 269 -2.91 16.51 -16.39
N LYS A 270 -3.91 17.38 -16.60
CA LYS A 270 -5.22 17.05 -17.19
C LYS A 270 -5.15 16.21 -18.48
N ALA A 271 -4.18 16.49 -19.35
CA ALA A 271 -4.02 15.77 -20.62
C ALA A 271 -3.44 14.36 -20.47
N LEU A 272 -2.75 14.07 -19.34
CA LEU A 272 -2.05 12.81 -19.11
C LEU A 272 -2.74 11.92 -18.07
N SER A 273 -3.51 12.53 -17.17
CA SER A 273 -4.24 11.83 -16.09
C SER A 273 -5.09 10.66 -16.57
N PRO A 274 -5.88 10.79 -17.67
CA PRO A 274 -6.71 9.69 -18.14
C PRO A 274 -5.88 8.45 -18.51
N TYR A 275 -4.75 8.67 -19.18
CA TYR A 275 -3.85 7.59 -19.54
C TYR A 275 -3.20 6.95 -18.31
N ALA A 276 -2.70 7.76 -17.37
CA ALA A 276 -2.04 7.27 -16.17
C ALA A 276 -2.97 6.41 -15.29
N VAL A 277 -4.24 6.82 -15.12
CA VAL A 277 -5.24 6.06 -14.36
C VAL A 277 -5.65 4.79 -15.12
N SER A 278 -5.91 4.89 -16.43
CA SER A 278 -6.28 3.75 -17.27
C SER A 278 -5.16 2.71 -17.35
N TYR A 279 -3.90 3.16 -17.43
CA TYR A 279 -2.75 2.26 -17.39
C TYR A 279 -2.66 1.49 -16.08
N LEU A 280 -2.82 2.18 -14.93
CA LEU A 280 -2.80 1.55 -13.63
C LEU A 280 -3.90 0.48 -13.49
N ASP A 281 -5.10 0.78 -13.97
CA ASP A 281 -6.22 -0.16 -13.98
C ASP A 281 -5.88 -1.42 -14.79
N ARG A 282 -5.41 -1.24 -16.04
CA ARG A 282 -4.96 -2.36 -16.88
C ARG A 282 -3.83 -3.16 -16.25
N LEU A 283 -2.82 -2.47 -15.68
CA LEU A 283 -1.69 -3.11 -15.01
C LEU A 283 -2.17 -4.02 -13.87
N LEU A 284 -3.03 -3.50 -13.01
CA LEU A 284 -3.56 -4.27 -11.89
C LEU A 284 -4.50 -5.39 -12.35
N MET A 285 -5.26 -5.22 -13.43
CA MET A 285 -6.09 -6.28 -14.02
C MET A 285 -5.26 -7.43 -14.60
N MET A 286 -4.17 -7.11 -15.27
CA MET A 286 -3.26 -8.11 -15.86
C MET A 286 -2.52 -8.94 -14.78
N HIS A 287 -2.32 -8.37 -13.61
CA HIS A 287 -1.60 -8.98 -12.51
C HIS A 287 -2.48 -9.14 -11.27
N PRO A 288 -3.35 -10.16 -11.21
CA PRO A 288 -4.22 -10.40 -10.04
C PRO A 288 -3.41 -10.74 -8.78
N ASN A 289 -2.26 -11.41 -8.93
CA ASN A 289 -1.33 -11.66 -7.83
C ASN A 289 -0.38 -10.48 -7.63
N LEU A 290 -0.61 -9.72 -6.55
CA LEU A 290 0.13 -8.50 -6.23
C LEU A 290 1.42 -8.71 -5.43
N THR A 291 1.75 -9.95 -5.06
CA THR A 291 2.88 -10.25 -4.14
C THR A 291 4.23 -9.73 -4.64
N LYS A 292 4.47 -9.77 -5.96
CA LYS A 292 5.71 -9.23 -6.57
C LYS A 292 5.85 -7.71 -6.46
N GLY A 293 4.75 -7.01 -6.17
CA GLY A 293 4.71 -5.55 -6.02
C GLY A 293 4.65 -5.08 -4.56
N PHE A 294 4.62 -6.00 -3.59
CA PHE A 294 4.51 -5.64 -2.17
C PHE A 294 5.70 -4.78 -1.72
N GLY A 295 5.41 -3.67 -1.05
CA GLY A 295 6.40 -2.73 -0.53
C GLY A 295 7.02 -1.81 -1.58
N MET A 296 6.61 -1.90 -2.85
CA MET A 296 7.09 -0.98 -3.88
C MET A 296 6.50 0.43 -3.74
N ILE A 297 5.31 0.54 -3.17
CA ILE A 297 4.69 1.82 -2.85
C ILE A 297 5.08 2.21 -1.43
N GLY A 298 6.08 3.07 -1.29
CA GLY A 298 6.49 3.59 0.01
C GLY A 298 5.59 4.74 0.51
N PRO A 299 5.78 5.22 1.75
CA PRO A 299 5.01 6.34 2.29
C PRO A 299 5.02 7.58 1.40
N LYS A 300 6.17 7.89 0.77
CA LYS A 300 6.35 9.03 -0.13
C LYS A 300 5.37 9.03 -1.31
N ASP A 301 5.11 7.85 -1.87
CA ASP A 301 4.24 7.71 -3.05
C ASP A 301 2.79 7.39 -2.64
N PHE A 302 2.61 6.70 -1.51
CA PHE A 302 1.30 6.29 -1.02
C PHE A 302 0.42 7.47 -0.60
N PHE A 303 0.98 8.43 0.13
CA PHE A 303 0.17 9.54 0.64
C PHE A 303 -0.34 10.49 -0.44
N PRO A 304 0.45 10.87 -1.47
CA PRO A 304 -0.10 11.56 -2.64
C PRO A 304 -1.23 10.81 -3.32
N LEU A 305 -1.13 9.49 -3.43
CA LEU A 305 -2.21 8.65 -3.99
C LEU A 305 -3.49 8.70 -3.17
N LEU A 306 -3.37 8.59 -1.85
CA LEU A 306 -4.48 8.72 -0.92
C LEU A 306 -5.13 10.10 -1.07
N ASP A 307 -4.31 11.15 -1.13
CA ASP A 307 -4.78 12.52 -1.28
C ASP A 307 -5.53 12.70 -2.61
N PHE A 308 -5.02 12.19 -3.75
CA PHE A 308 -5.73 12.20 -5.03
C PHE A 308 -7.05 11.41 -5.01
N ALA A 309 -7.09 10.29 -4.29
CA ALA A 309 -8.28 9.47 -4.21
C ALA A 309 -9.39 10.10 -3.37
N PHE A 310 -9.06 10.80 -2.27
CA PHE A 310 -10.05 11.19 -1.27
C PHE A 310 -10.24 12.70 -1.07
N MET A 311 -9.22 13.54 -1.38
CA MET A 311 -9.37 14.98 -1.20
C MET A 311 -10.25 15.58 -2.30
N PRO A 312 -11.24 16.41 -1.96
CA PRO A 312 -12.01 17.16 -2.93
C PRO A 312 -11.13 18.25 -3.58
N ASN A 313 -11.55 18.74 -4.74
CA ASN A 313 -10.93 19.88 -5.43
C ASN A 313 -9.46 19.65 -5.84
N ASN A 314 -9.08 18.41 -6.13
CA ASN A 314 -7.81 18.12 -6.77
C ASN A 314 -7.92 18.30 -8.31
N SER A 315 -6.80 18.09 -9.02
CA SER A 315 -6.74 18.29 -10.47
C SER A 315 -7.39 17.17 -11.31
N LEU A 316 -7.81 16.07 -10.69
CA LEU A 316 -8.49 14.99 -11.37
C LEU A 316 -9.96 15.34 -11.62
N SER A 317 -10.50 14.90 -12.77
CA SER A 317 -11.95 14.92 -12.95
C SER A 317 -12.63 13.97 -11.95
N PRO A 318 -13.88 14.24 -11.56
CA PRO A 318 -14.61 13.37 -10.62
C PRO A 318 -14.65 11.89 -11.06
N SER A 319 -14.76 11.64 -12.37
CA SER A 319 -14.75 10.28 -12.93
C SER A 319 -13.40 9.57 -12.75
N LEU A 320 -12.29 10.27 -12.99
CA LEU A 320 -10.94 9.72 -12.80
C LEU A 320 -10.63 9.53 -11.30
N GLN A 321 -11.08 10.45 -10.45
CA GLN A 321 -10.94 10.30 -9.01
C GLN A 321 -11.68 9.07 -8.51
N GLU A 322 -12.90 8.82 -9.00
CA GLU A 322 -13.67 7.63 -8.64
C GLU A 322 -13.01 6.34 -9.15
N GLN A 323 -12.45 6.35 -10.37
CA GLN A 323 -11.66 5.22 -10.87
C GLN A 323 -10.44 4.96 -9.97
N LEU A 324 -9.70 6.00 -9.62
CA LEU A 324 -8.54 5.86 -8.71
C LEU A 324 -8.97 5.35 -7.32
N ARG A 325 -10.13 5.80 -6.81
CA ARG A 325 -10.69 5.33 -5.53
C ARG A 325 -11.05 3.84 -5.57
N ARG A 326 -11.54 3.33 -6.72
CA ARG A 326 -11.78 1.89 -6.91
C ARG A 326 -10.50 1.07 -6.93
N LEU A 327 -9.40 1.63 -7.44
CA LEU A 327 -8.09 0.97 -7.45
C LEU A 327 -7.36 1.07 -6.10
N TYR A 328 -7.71 2.04 -5.28
CA TYR A 328 -7.05 2.34 -4.01
C TYR A 328 -6.89 1.13 -3.06
N PRO A 329 -7.88 0.24 -2.86
CA PRO A 329 -7.70 -0.93 -1.99
C PRO A 329 -6.54 -1.82 -2.44
N ARG A 330 -6.33 -1.99 -3.74
CA ARG A 330 -5.22 -2.77 -4.30
C ARG A 330 -3.88 -2.04 -4.12
N LEU A 331 -3.87 -0.72 -4.27
CA LEU A 331 -2.70 0.12 -4.00
C LEU A 331 -2.31 0.08 -2.52
N LYS A 332 -3.29 0.07 -1.63
CA LYS A 332 -3.08 -0.09 -0.19
C LYS A 332 -2.43 -1.45 0.13
N VAL A 333 -2.89 -2.52 -0.50
CA VAL A 333 -2.27 -3.86 -0.35
C VAL A 333 -0.82 -3.86 -0.86
N LEU A 334 -0.53 -3.21 -1.98
CA LEU A 334 0.83 -3.06 -2.50
C LEU A 334 1.74 -2.27 -1.55
N ALA A 335 1.20 -1.23 -0.91
CA ALA A 335 1.95 -0.40 0.04
C ALA A 335 2.19 -1.11 1.38
N LEU A 336 1.14 -1.67 1.96
CA LEU A 336 1.16 -2.17 3.34
C LEU A 336 1.43 -3.68 3.44
N GLY A 337 1.50 -4.41 2.32
CA GLY A 337 1.60 -5.88 2.30
C GLY A 337 3.00 -6.45 2.55
N ALA A 338 4.06 -5.64 2.51
CA ALA A 338 5.42 -6.13 2.73
C ALA A 338 5.79 -6.06 4.21
N ARG A 339 5.91 -7.21 4.85
CA ARG A 339 6.31 -7.33 6.26
C ARG A 339 5.55 -6.36 7.18
N PRO A 340 4.22 -6.41 7.19
CA PRO A 340 3.40 -5.42 7.86
C PRO A 340 3.73 -5.29 9.35
N GLU A 341 4.22 -6.36 9.99
CA GLU A 341 4.60 -6.38 11.41
C GLU A 341 5.77 -5.45 11.76
N THR A 342 6.55 -5.03 10.77
CA THR A 342 7.78 -4.25 10.96
C THR A 342 7.84 -2.97 10.13
N THR A 343 6.83 -2.67 9.32
CA THR A 343 6.86 -1.53 8.39
C THR A 343 5.71 -0.55 8.57
N LEU A 344 4.59 -0.98 9.15
CA LEU A 344 3.39 -0.14 9.24
C LEU A 344 3.57 1.09 10.11
N HIS A 345 4.44 1.03 11.13
CA HIS A 345 4.76 2.20 11.96
C HIS A 345 5.35 3.37 11.17
N THR A 346 5.98 3.12 10.00
CA THR A 346 6.53 4.18 9.13
C THR A 346 5.46 5.01 8.43
N TYR A 347 4.26 4.45 8.22
CA TYR A 347 3.10 5.13 7.65
C TYR A 347 2.29 5.90 8.70
N PHE A 348 2.36 5.47 9.95
CA PHE A 348 1.52 5.98 11.04
C PHE A 348 1.60 7.50 11.24
N PRO A 349 2.79 8.16 11.23
CA PRO A 349 2.89 9.61 11.40
C PRO A 349 2.10 10.39 10.35
N SER A 350 2.18 9.94 9.10
CA SER A 350 1.51 10.60 7.98
C SER A 350 0.00 10.33 7.96
N PHE A 351 -0.47 9.18 8.44
CA PHE A 351 -1.88 8.93 8.68
C PHE A 351 -2.41 9.87 9.77
N LEU A 352 -1.69 9.93 10.90
CA LEU A 352 -2.11 10.73 12.05
C LEU A 352 -2.18 12.21 11.71
N SER A 353 -1.16 12.77 11.05
CA SER A 353 -1.12 14.18 10.69
C SER A 353 -2.26 14.60 9.76
N ARG A 354 -2.75 13.69 8.90
CA ARG A 354 -3.86 13.94 7.96
C ARG A 354 -5.25 13.80 8.57
N ALA A 355 -5.38 13.09 9.68
CA ALA A 355 -6.68 12.82 10.33
C ALA A 355 -7.22 14.04 11.11
N THR A 356 -7.22 15.23 10.50
CA THR A 356 -7.71 16.46 11.12
C THR A 356 -9.24 16.45 11.26
N PRO A 357 -9.83 17.23 12.19
CA PRO A 357 -11.28 17.40 12.28
C PRO A 357 -11.92 17.93 11.00
N SER A 358 -11.18 18.70 10.19
CA SER A 358 -11.63 19.24 8.90
C SER A 358 -11.48 18.27 7.73
N CYS A 359 -10.87 17.11 7.96
CA CYS A 359 -10.65 16.09 6.92
C CYS A 359 -11.99 15.57 6.36
N PRO A 360 -12.11 15.36 5.02
CA PRO A 360 -13.31 14.80 4.41
C PRO A 360 -13.73 13.47 5.08
N PRO A 361 -15.05 13.21 5.26
CA PRO A 361 -15.52 12.05 6.03
C PRO A 361 -15.02 10.71 5.49
N ALA A 362 -15.02 10.53 4.16
CA ALA A 362 -14.52 9.31 3.52
C ALA A 362 -13.01 9.09 3.76
N MET A 363 -12.22 10.16 3.65
CA MET A 363 -10.79 10.13 3.95
C MET A 363 -10.53 9.87 5.43
N ARG A 364 -11.27 10.53 6.32
CA ARG A 364 -11.17 10.32 7.78
C ARG A 364 -11.40 8.87 8.15
N LYS A 365 -12.48 8.26 7.63
CA LYS A 365 -12.77 6.83 7.84
C LYS A 365 -11.61 5.95 7.40
N GLU A 366 -11.05 6.21 6.21
CA GLU A 366 -9.93 5.44 5.68
C GLU A 366 -8.67 5.61 6.54
N LEU A 367 -8.34 6.85 6.95
CA LEU A 367 -7.18 7.13 7.83
C LEU A 367 -7.32 6.43 9.18
N LEU A 368 -8.48 6.51 9.84
CA LEU A 368 -8.73 5.87 11.14
C LEU A 368 -8.66 4.35 11.02
N THR A 369 -9.24 3.77 9.98
CA THR A 369 -9.17 2.32 9.70
C THR A 369 -7.72 1.88 9.46
N SER A 370 -6.94 2.66 8.70
CA SER A 370 -5.53 2.35 8.42
C SER A 370 -4.66 2.46 9.67
N MET A 371 -4.89 3.48 10.52
CA MET A 371 -4.18 3.60 11.80
C MET A 371 -4.53 2.45 12.75
N ASN A 372 -5.79 2.03 12.81
CA ASN A 372 -6.19 0.85 13.59
C ASN A 372 -5.49 -0.42 13.08
N GLN A 373 -5.37 -0.58 11.76
CA GLN A 373 -4.59 -1.67 11.16
C GLN A 373 -3.11 -1.61 11.58
N CYS A 374 -2.47 -0.42 11.54
CA CYS A 374 -1.08 -0.24 11.99
C CYS A 374 -0.92 -0.67 13.45
N LEU A 375 -1.78 -0.21 14.35
CA LEU A 375 -1.76 -0.55 15.78
C LEU A 375 -2.02 -2.03 16.05
N SER A 376 -2.84 -2.68 15.21
CA SER A 376 -3.21 -4.08 15.39
C SER A 376 -2.11 -5.05 14.96
N VAL A 377 -1.29 -4.66 13.99
CA VAL A 377 -0.32 -5.54 13.31
C VAL A 377 1.12 -5.21 13.72
N ASP A 378 1.48 -3.92 13.81
CA ASP A 378 2.84 -3.47 14.14
C ASP A 378 2.89 -2.78 15.51
N PRO A 379 3.44 -3.46 16.55
CA PRO A 379 3.51 -2.90 17.90
C PRO A 379 4.30 -1.59 18.03
N LEU A 380 5.26 -1.34 17.11
CA LEU A 380 6.03 -0.08 17.10
C LEU A 380 5.14 1.13 16.83
N SER A 381 4.00 0.94 16.16
CA SER A 381 3.03 2.01 15.92
C SER A 381 2.54 2.67 17.21
N PHE A 382 2.41 1.93 18.32
CA PHE A 382 2.06 2.51 19.62
C PHE A 382 3.16 3.42 20.17
N SER A 383 4.43 3.05 20.00
CA SER A 383 5.57 3.88 20.42
C SER A 383 5.65 5.16 19.62
N VAL A 384 5.46 5.07 18.31
CA VAL A 384 5.41 6.24 17.41
C VAL A 384 4.23 7.15 17.80
N TRP A 385 3.06 6.58 18.12
CA TRP A 385 1.91 7.37 18.56
C TRP A 385 2.18 8.12 19.84
N ARG A 386 2.79 7.47 20.86
CA ARG A 386 3.18 8.16 22.11
C ARG A 386 4.11 9.34 21.87
N GLN A 387 5.08 9.21 20.97
CA GLN A 387 6.01 10.30 20.63
C GLN A 387 5.30 11.50 19.93
N LEU A 388 4.26 11.22 19.17
CA LEU A 388 3.53 12.22 18.40
C LEU A 388 2.29 12.78 19.11
N TYR A 389 1.93 12.21 20.25
CA TYR A 389 0.65 12.48 20.92
C TYR A 389 0.42 13.95 21.22
N THR A 390 1.38 14.62 21.84
CA THR A 390 1.26 16.03 22.23
C THR A 390 1.20 16.99 21.04
N LYS A 391 1.72 16.57 19.89
CA LYS A 391 1.68 17.36 18.64
C LYS A 391 0.37 17.22 17.88
N HIS A 392 -0.37 16.14 18.12
CA HIS A 392 -1.56 15.74 17.35
C HIS A 392 -2.71 15.33 18.27
N LEU A 393 -3.06 16.18 19.24
CA LEU A 393 -4.10 15.90 20.24
C LEU A 393 -5.48 15.73 19.61
N SER A 394 -5.91 16.65 18.72
CA SER A 394 -7.22 16.54 18.08
C SER A 394 -7.36 15.31 17.21
N GLN A 395 -6.29 14.94 16.49
CA GLN A 395 -6.26 13.72 15.69
C GLN A 395 -6.24 12.46 16.57
N SER A 396 -5.52 12.53 17.70
CA SER A 396 -5.47 11.44 18.66
C SER A 396 -6.82 11.20 19.34
N SER A 397 -7.58 12.25 19.62
CA SER A 397 -8.95 12.11 20.16
C SER A 397 -9.86 11.37 19.18
N LEU A 398 -9.77 11.68 17.87
CA LEU A 398 -10.52 10.96 16.83
C LEU A 398 -10.15 9.49 16.76
N LEU A 399 -8.85 9.18 16.84
CA LEU A 399 -8.37 7.79 16.82
C LEU A 399 -8.80 7.03 18.08
N LEU A 400 -8.71 7.64 19.27
CA LEU A 400 -9.17 7.02 20.53
C LEU A 400 -10.67 6.69 20.47
N ASN A 401 -11.49 7.59 19.96
CA ASN A 401 -12.93 7.36 19.78
C ASN A 401 -13.18 6.22 18.76
N HIS A 402 -12.47 6.19 17.65
CA HIS A 402 -12.57 5.11 16.68
C HIS A 402 -12.17 3.74 17.27
N LEU A 403 -11.13 3.70 18.11
CA LEU A 403 -10.71 2.48 18.81
C LEU A 403 -11.73 2.05 19.86
N LEU A 404 -12.44 3.00 20.50
CA LEU A 404 -13.55 2.71 21.40
C LEU A 404 -14.73 2.04 20.65
N GLU A 405 -15.06 2.53 19.47
CA GLU A 405 -16.11 1.97 18.60
C GLU A 405 -15.72 0.57 18.09
N SER A 406 -14.47 0.39 17.68
CA SER A 406 -13.94 -0.86 17.13
C SER A 406 -13.38 -1.83 18.17
N TRP A 407 -13.59 -1.56 19.46
CA TRP A 407 -12.99 -2.30 20.59
C TRP A 407 -13.17 -3.82 20.49
N ASP A 408 -14.39 -4.26 20.16
CA ASP A 408 -14.74 -5.68 20.18
C ASP A 408 -14.00 -6.48 19.10
N ASN A 409 -13.56 -5.83 18.03
CA ASN A 409 -12.79 -6.41 16.93
C ASN A 409 -11.27 -6.42 17.17
N SER A 410 -10.78 -5.84 18.28
CA SER A 410 -9.36 -5.72 18.56
C SER A 410 -8.78 -7.00 19.14
N SER A 411 -7.55 -7.38 18.76
CA SER A 411 -6.84 -8.54 19.30
C SER A 411 -6.45 -8.32 20.75
N ARG A 412 -6.27 -9.42 21.52
CA ARG A 412 -5.86 -9.35 22.94
C ARG A 412 -4.52 -8.60 23.11
N LYS A 413 -3.55 -8.86 22.21
CA LYS A 413 -2.24 -8.18 22.25
C LYS A 413 -2.36 -6.68 22.00
N ALA A 414 -3.16 -6.28 21.00
CA ALA A 414 -3.40 -4.88 20.71
C ALA A 414 -4.12 -4.17 21.87
N ARG A 415 -5.08 -4.83 22.54
CA ARG A 415 -5.77 -4.29 23.72
C ARG A 415 -4.81 -4.04 24.87
N GLN A 416 -3.88 -4.94 25.12
CA GLN A 416 -2.87 -4.78 26.19
C GLN A 416 -1.94 -3.61 25.88
N ALA A 417 -1.37 -3.53 24.67
CA ALA A 417 -0.51 -2.41 24.26
C ALA A 417 -1.26 -1.06 24.26
N LEU A 418 -2.56 -1.09 23.86
CA LEU A 418 -3.41 0.09 23.94
C LEU A 418 -3.65 0.53 25.39
N GLN A 419 -3.84 -0.41 26.32
CA GLN A 419 -4.02 -0.10 27.75
C GLN A 419 -2.80 0.65 28.30
N GLU A 420 -1.59 0.17 28.06
CA GLU A 420 -0.36 0.83 28.47
C GLU A 420 -0.23 2.24 27.86
N THR A 421 -0.59 2.35 26.57
CA THR A 421 -0.54 3.62 25.84
C THR A 421 -1.56 4.63 26.38
N VAL A 422 -2.79 4.20 26.67
CA VAL A 422 -3.83 5.06 27.23
C VAL A 422 -3.47 5.53 28.67
N HIS A 423 -2.83 4.67 29.47
CA HIS A 423 -2.30 5.09 30.77
C HIS A 423 -1.21 6.17 30.63
N SER A 424 -0.30 6.01 29.68
CA SER A 424 0.71 7.03 29.36
C SER A 424 0.06 8.34 28.92
N PHE A 425 -0.96 8.28 28.07
CA PHE A 425 -1.68 9.48 27.62
C PHE A 425 -2.40 10.19 28.77
N LYS A 426 -2.98 9.44 29.69
CA LYS A 426 -3.64 10.02 30.87
C LYS A 426 -2.64 10.84 31.70
N VAL A 427 -1.46 10.30 31.99
CA VAL A 427 -0.41 11.04 32.72
C VAL A 427 0.00 12.30 31.93
N THR A 428 0.23 12.16 30.62
CA THR A 428 0.58 13.31 29.76
C THR A 428 -0.52 14.38 29.74
N ASN A 429 -1.81 13.99 29.75
CA ASN A 429 -2.92 14.93 29.78
C ASN A 429 -2.97 15.71 31.10
N GLU A 430 -2.71 15.03 32.24
CA GLU A 430 -2.62 15.67 33.56
C GLU A 430 -1.49 16.71 33.60
N GLU A 431 -0.32 16.39 33.03
CA GLU A 431 0.80 17.32 32.88
C GLU A 431 0.48 18.52 31.99
N LEU A 432 -0.22 18.28 30.86
CA LEU A 432 -0.60 19.37 29.93
C LEU A 432 -1.62 20.32 30.56
N VAL A 433 -2.57 19.81 31.33
CA VAL A 433 -3.53 20.62 32.08
C VAL A 433 -2.81 21.49 33.13
N ALA A 434 -1.80 20.94 33.80
CA ALA A 434 -1.01 21.66 34.81
C ALA A 434 -0.15 22.78 34.21
N LYS A 435 0.29 22.66 32.94
CA LYS A 435 1.16 23.64 32.25
C LYS A 435 0.44 24.89 31.72
N GLY A 436 -0.92 24.92 31.68
CA GLY A 436 -1.67 26.12 31.31
C GLY A 436 -2.78 25.92 30.26
N PRO A 437 -3.48 27.00 29.84
CA PRO A 437 -4.75 26.93 29.11
C PRO A 437 -4.65 26.63 27.59
N GLY A 438 -3.46 26.46 27.02
CA GLY A 438 -3.25 26.51 25.56
C GLY A 438 -3.94 25.45 24.68
N SER A 439 -4.38 24.31 25.24
CA SER A 439 -5.00 23.22 24.47
C SER A 439 -6.14 22.52 25.24
N ARG A 440 -6.82 23.24 26.11
CA ARG A 440 -7.79 22.64 27.05
C ARG A 440 -8.86 21.78 26.40
N GLN A 441 -9.37 22.19 25.23
CA GLN A 441 -10.47 21.48 24.57
C GLN A 441 -10.01 20.13 23.99
N ASP A 442 -8.86 20.09 23.31
CA ASP A 442 -8.33 18.87 22.72
C ASP A 442 -7.84 17.89 23.80
N VAL A 443 -7.19 18.40 24.85
CA VAL A 443 -6.76 17.59 26.01
C VAL A 443 -7.98 17.00 26.73
N ALA A 444 -9.06 17.78 26.94
CA ALA A 444 -10.28 17.29 27.57
C ALA A 444 -10.98 16.21 26.73
N ALA A 445 -10.98 16.37 25.39
CA ALA A 445 -11.51 15.36 24.48
C ALA A 445 -10.71 14.06 24.54
N CYS A 446 -9.38 14.16 24.53
CA CYS A 446 -8.49 13.01 24.69
C CYS A 446 -8.67 12.33 26.06
N ASP A 447 -8.73 13.09 27.14
CA ASP A 447 -8.92 12.56 28.49
C ASP A 447 -10.25 11.82 28.65
N THR A 448 -11.32 12.39 28.09
CA THR A 448 -12.64 11.73 28.07
C THR A 448 -12.57 10.40 27.32
N ALA A 449 -11.98 10.38 26.13
CA ALA A 449 -11.83 9.16 25.35
C ALA A 449 -10.95 8.12 26.07
N CYS A 450 -9.87 8.55 26.71
CA CYS A 450 -9.01 7.67 27.53
C CYS A 450 -9.78 7.06 28.71
N LYS A 451 -10.59 7.85 29.44
CA LYS A 451 -11.41 7.36 30.55
C LYS A 451 -12.43 6.33 30.08
N LEU A 452 -13.11 6.57 28.97
CA LEU A 452 -14.10 5.64 28.39
C LEU A 452 -13.42 4.32 27.94
N LEU A 453 -12.26 4.40 27.30
CA LEU A 453 -11.49 3.20 26.93
C LEU A 453 -11.08 2.41 28.17
N LEU A 454 -10.52 3.06 29.18
CA LEU A 454 -10.11 2.38 30.43
C LEU A 454 -11.32 1.76 31.15
N GLN A 455 -12.48 2.39 31.13
CA GLN A 455 -13.71 1.84 31.67
C GLN A 455 -14.17 0.60 30.88
N LYS A 456 -14.09 0.63 29.56
CA LYS A 456 -14.41 -0.52 28.68
C LYS A 456 -13.41 -1.66 28.86
N MET A 457 -12.12 -1.34 29.09
CA MET A 457 -11.05 -2.31 29.39
C MET A 457 -11.25 -3.02 30.72
N LYS A 458 -11.68 -2.29 31.76
CA LYS A 458 -11.98 -2.90 33.07
C LYS A 458 -13.09 -3.92 32.97
N GLY A 459 -13.88 -3.93 31.91
CA GLY A 459 -14.94 -4.87 31.61
C GLY A 459 -15.92 -5.00 32.80
N ARG A 460 -17.15 -5.33 32.58
CA ARG A 460 -17.95 -6.02 33.60
C ARG A 460 -17.32 -7.42 33.75
N GLY A 461 -16.26 -7.54 34.56
CA GLY A 461 -15.83 -8.84 35.03
C GLY A 461 -17.07 -9.48 35.61
N PHE A 462 -17.55 -10.54 34.96
CA PHE A 462 -18.65 -11.34 35.49
C PHE A 462 -18.25 -11.66 36.93
N PRO A 463 -19.05 -11.31 37.95
CA PRO A 463 -18.63 -11.43 39.33
C PRO A 463 -18.57 -12.90 39.72
N TRP A 464 -17.59 -13.62 39.17
CA TRP A 464 -17.33 -15.04 39.47
C TRP A 464 -17.25 -15.30 40.94
N SER A 465 -16.67 -14.32 41.71
CA SER A 465 -16.63 -14.39 43.15
C SER A 465 -18.02 -14.38 43.81
N ARG A 466 -18.95 -13.57 43.29
CA ARG A 466 -20.34 -13.54 43.76
C ARG A 466 -21.11 -14.81 43.35
N LEU A 467 -20.89 -15.26 42.12
CA LEU A 467 -21.52 -16.53 41.67
C LEU A 467 -20.96 -17.72 42.41
N LEU A 468 -19.64 -17.81 42.66
CA LEU A 468 -19.02 -18.82 43.49
C LEU A 468 -19.58 -18.79 44.94
N LEU A 469 -19.72 -17.59 45.52
CA LEU A 469 -20.30 -17.43 46.84
C LEU A 469 -21.76 -17.85 46.89
N ILE A 470 -22.56 -17.51 45.91
CA ILE A 470 -23.95 -17.97 45.77
C ILE A 470 -24.02 -19.47 45.63
N VAL A 471 -23.22 -20.09 44.76
CA VAL A 471 -23.14 -21.55 44.62
C VAL A 471 -22.72 -22.21 45.95
N LEU A 472 -21.73 -21.62 46.66
CA LEU A 472 -21.25 -22.14 47.90
C LEU A 472 -22.30 -22.05 49.02
N VAL A 473 -23.08 -20.97 49.10
CA VAL A 473 -24.19 -20.79 50.02
C VAL A 473 -25.33 -21.80 49.72
N PHE A 474 -25.68 -21.95 48.44
CA PHE A 474 -26.71 -22.94 48.04
C PHE A 474 -26.28 -24.38 48.32
N THR A 475 -25.01 -24.73 48.03
CA THR A 475 -24.50 -26.08 48.32
C THR A 475 -24.41 -26.34 49.82
N ALA A 476 -23.99 -25.36 50.61
CA ALA A 476 -23.96 -25.47 52.09
C ALA A 476 -25.39 -25.60 52.65
N GLY A 477 -26.33 -24.77 52.20
CA GLY A 477 -27.75 -24.85 52.60
C GLY A 477 -28.38 -26.19 52.21
N PHE A 478 -28.10 -26.69 51.02
CA PHE A 478 -28.57 -28.01 50.58
C PHE A 478 -28.00 -29.16 51.41
N LEU A 479 -26.70 -29.12 51.75
CA LEU A 479 -26.06 -30.10 52.58
C LEU A 479 -26.62 -30.10 54.02
N ILE A 480 -26.86 -28.91 54.58
CA ILE A 480 -27.44 -28.78 55.92
C ILE A 480 -28.87 -29.35 55.95
N HIS A 481 -29.68 -29.02 54.95
CA HIS A 481 -31.02 -29.53 54.80
C HIS A 481 -31.06 -31.07 54.63
N ASP A 482 -30.15 -31.61 53.82
CA ASP A 482 -30.05 -33.04 53.55
C ASP A 482 -29.56 -33.82 54.77
N ILE A 483 -28.67 -33.25 55.58
CA ILE A 483 -28.25 -33.82 56.88
C ILE A 483 -29.40 -33.80 57.89
N GLN A 484 -30.18 -32.70 57.94
CA GLN A 484 -31.33 -32.61 58.86
C GLN A 484 -32.44 -33.60 58.53
N THR A 485 -32.67 -33.90 57.26
CA THR A 485 -33.71 -34.82 56.80
C THR A 485 -33.31 -36.30 56.95
N HIS A 486 -32.04 -36.66 56.86
CA HIS A 486 -31.55 -38.04 56.88
C HIS A 486 -30.78 -38.43 58.15
N GLY A 487 -30.64 -37.51 59.10
CA GLY A 487 -30.08 -37.76 60.45
C GLY A 487 -28.59 -38.06 60.53
N SER A 488 -27.90 -38.29 59.41
CA SER A 488 -26.43 -38.47 59.37
C SER A 488 -25.83 -38.19 58.01
N LEU A 489 -24.59 -37.74 58.00
CA LEU A 489 -23.81 -37.48 56.76
C LEU A 489 -23.62 -38.70 55.84
N GLN A 490 -23.70 -39.93 56.44
CA GLN A 490 -23.47 -41.16 55.66
C GLN A 490 -24.71 -41.68 54.98
N ALA A 491 -25.90 -41.30 55.44
CA ALA A 491 -27.20 -41.70 54.88
C ALA A 491 -27.78 -40.68 53.90
N SER A 492 -27.08 -39.54 53.72
CA SER A 492 -27.49 -38.43 52.89
C SER A 492 -27.37 -38.76 51.41
N ILE A 493 -28.38 -38.34 50.61
CA ILE A 493 -28.42 -38.53 49.16
C ILE A 493 -27.24 -37.79 48.50
N SER A 494 -26.84 -36.64 49.02
CA SER A 494 -25.70 -35.87 48.53
C SER A 494 -24.37 -36.62 48.70
N ALA A 495 -24.18 -37.38 49.79
CA ALA A 495 -22.99 -38.21 49.96
C ALA A 495 -22.91 -39.35 48.95
N HIS A 496 -24.09 -39.94 48.60
CA HIS A 496 -24.16 -40.99 47.58
C HIS A 496 -23.85 -40.44 46.17
N VAL A 497 -24.38 -39.28 45.82
CA VAL A 497 -24.11 -38.61 44.52
C VAL A 497 -22.67 -38.17 44.40
N LEU A 498 -22.08 -37.65 45.47
CA LEU A 498 -20.65 -37.25 45.49
C LEU A 498 -19.69 -38.45 45.38
N ARG A 499 -20.08 -39.63 45.90
CA ARG A 499 -19.32 -40.88 45.72
C ARG A 499 -19.45 -41.44 44.30
N SER A 500 -20.69 -41.48 43.78
CA SER A 500 -20.96 -42.02 42.44
C SER A 500 -20.45 -41.15 41.28
N SER A 501 -20.33 -39.82 41.48
CA SER A 501 -19.84 -38.87 40.47
C SER A 501 -18.33 -38.80 40.33
N GLY A 502 -17.56 -39.51 41.21
CA GLY A 502 -16.09 -39.47 41.18
C GLY A 502 -15.47 -38.14 41.65
N ILE A 503 -16.29 -37.21 42.13
CA ILE A 503 -15.81 -35.86 42.57
C ILE A 503 -15.05 -35.96 43.89
N LEU A 504 -15.44 -36.87 44.78
CA LEU A 504 -14.78 -37.05 46.09
C LEU A 504 -13.33 -37.54 45.98
N PRO A 505 -13.01 -38.53 45.12
CA PRO A 505 -11.62 -38.94 44.89
C PRO A 505 -10.80 -37.83 44.24
N ALA A 506 -11.36 -37.06 43.31
CA ALA A 506 -10.70 -35.94 42.65
C ALA A 506 -10.41 -34.79 43.63
N TRP A 507 -11.35 -34.51 44.56
CA TRP A 507 -11.18 -33.50 45.61
C TRP A 507 -10.11 -33.93 46.60
N GLN A 508 -10.09 -35.20 47.06
CA GLN A 508 -9.06 -35.71 47.93
C GLN A 508 -7.67 -35.65 47.31
N LEU A 509 -7.56 -35.98 46.02
CA LEU A 509 -6.30 -35.87 45.28
C LEU A 509 -5.81 -34.39 45.14
N ALA A 510 -6.75 -33.47 44.89
CA ALA A 510 -6.47 -32.05 44.81
C ALA A 510 -6.06 -31.46 46.18
N TRP A 511 -6.74 -31.91 47.26
CA TRP A 511 -6.41 -31.51 48.63
C TRP A 511 -5.03 -32.02 49.06
N HIS A 512 -4.69 -33.27 48.78
CA HIS A 512 -3.36 -33.83 49.02
C HIS A 512 -2.26 -33.09 48.25
N LYS A 513 -2.50 -32.71 47.01
CA LYS A 513 -1.56 -31.89 46.23
C LYS A 513 -1.41 -30.49 46.82
N ALA A 514 -2.50 -29.85 47.21
CA ALA A 514 -2.46 -28.51 47.82
C ALA A 514 -1.77 -28.52 49.18
N ALA A 515 -2.04 -29.56 50.01
CA ALA A 515 -1.39 -29.74 51.29
C ALA A 515 0.12 -30.03 51.14
N HIS A 516 0.52 -30.80 50.12
CA HIS A 516 1.92 -31.07 49.82
C HIS A 516 2.64 -29.80 49.35
N PHE A 517 2.01 -29.00 48.51
CA PHE A 517 2.57 -27.71 48.06
C PHE A 517 2.70 -26.70 49.22
N SER A 518 1.76 -26.66 50.16
CA SER A 518 1.85 -25.79 51.32
C SER A 518 2.93 -26.25 52.32
N LEU A 519 3.16 -27.55 52.47
CA LEU A 519 4.24 -28.13 53.28
C LEU A 519 5.62 -27.90 52.65
N GLU A 520 5.77 -28.01 51.33
CA GLU A 520 7.03 -27.67 50.64
C GLU A 520 7.33 -26.17 50.69
N GLY A 521 6.31 -25.32 50.51
CA GLY A 521 6.42 -23.86 50.65
C GLY A 521 6.83 -23.47 52.10
N TYR A 522 6.33 -24.17 53.10
CA TYR A 522 6.67 -23.94 54.49
C TYR A 522 8.10 -24.44 54.83
N ARG A 523 8.54 -25.57 54.27
CA ARG A 523 9.89 -26.08 54.43
C ARG A 523 10.96 -25.20 53.76
N SER A 524 10.61 -24.54 52.67
CA SER A 524 11.55 -23.60 52.01
C SER A 524 11.70 -22.25 52.69
N VAL A 525 10.76 -21.87 53.56
CA VAL A 525 10.77 -20.59 54.31
C VAL A 525 11.21 -20.79 55.77
N SER A 526 11.27 -22.04 56.28
CA SER A 526 11.56 -22.40 57.68
C SER A 526 13.00 -22.15 58.17
N PRO A 527 14.04 -21.91 57.35
CA PRO A 527 15.35 -21.54 57.90
C PRO A 527 15.44 -20.11 58.45
N ALA A 528 14.42 -19.27 58.26
CA ALA A 528 14.44 -17.86 58.66
C ALA A 528 13.66 -17.51 59.93
N LEU A 529 12.96 -18.45 60.56
CA LEU A 529 12.18 -18.22 61.80
C LEU A 529 12.49 -19.30 62.85
N GLY A 530 13.05 -18.87 63.96
CA GLY A 530 13.57 -19.71 65.04
C GLY A 530 12.54 -20.69 65.65
N SER A 531 13.07 -21.72 66.31
CA SER A 531 12.53 -23.00 66.78
C SER A 531 11.30 -23.01 67.71
N GLY A 532 10.40 -22.05 67.64
CA GLY A 532 9.27 -22.00 68.61
C GLY A 532 7.86 -22.17 67.94
N ALA A 533 7.77 -22.22 66.58
CA ALA A 533 6.48 -22.20 65.89
C ALA A 533 6.08 -23.53 65.26
N THR A 534 6.93 -24.53 65.29
CA THR A 534 6.73 -25.80 64.53
C THR A 534 5.78 -26.76 65.23
N GLU A 535 5.61 -26.68 66.55
CA GLU A 535 4.77 -27.66 67.28
C GLU A 535 3.26 -27.38 67.27
N ARG A 536 2.83 -26.16 66.92
CA ARG A 536 1.39 -25.82 66.84
C ARG A 536 0.75 -26.00 65.45
N CYS A 537 1.51 -26.15 64.38
CA CYS A 537 0.98 -26.36 63.03
C CYS A 537 0.81 -27.84 62.68
N GLU A 538 1.56 -28.76 63.27
CA GLU A 538 1.38 -30.19 62.99
C GLU A 538 0.08 -30.76 63.54
N VAL A 539 -0.49 -30.19 64.60
CA VAL A 539 -1.76 -30.63 65.19
C VAL A 539 -2.99 -30.17 64.38
N ALA A 540 -2.89 -29.16 63.57
CA ALA A 540 -3.99 -28.63 62.79
C ALA A 540 -4.16 -29.33 61.40
N ILE A 541 -3.16 -30.08 60.95
CA ILE A 541 -3.16 -30.75 59.63
C ILE A 541 -3.46 -32.26 59.78
N ALA A 542 -3.46 -32.81 60.99
CA ALA A 542 -3.61 -34.25 61.29
C ALA A 542 -5.07 -34.75 61.51
N ALA A 543 -6.08 -33.91 61.35
CA ALA A 543 -7.45 -34.30 61.57
C ALA A 543 -8.35 -34.13 60.33
N PRO A 544 -8.29 -35.03 59.39
CA PRO A 544 -9.40 -35.88 59.07
C PRO A 544 -9.02 -37.27 58.49
N SER A 545 -8.13 -38.01 59.13
CA SER A 545 -7.78 -39.37 58.67
C SER A 545 -8.60 -40.49 59.29
N ASP A 546 -9.54 -40.22 60.18
CA ASP A 546 -10.32 -41.29 60.86
C ASP A 546 -11.69 -41.58 60.23
N PHE A 547 -11.98 -41.05 59.05
CA PHE A 547 -13.32 -41.23 58.46
C PHE A 547 -13.43 -42.24 57.29
N CYS A 548 -12.38 -42.97 56.95
CA CYS A 548 -12.44 -44.00 55.90
C CYS A 548 -11.43 -45.12 56.13
N ARG A 549 -11.70 -45.98 57.14
CA ARG A 549 -11.14 -47.34 57.19
C ARG A 549 -12.31 -48.35 57.12
N GLU A 550 -12.58 -48.85 55.96
CA GLU A 550 -12.99 -50.21 55.73
C GLU A 550 -12.50 -50.70 54.36
N PRO A 551 -12.19 -52.00 54.22
CA PRO A 551 -11.30 -52.51 53.19
C PRO A 551 -12.09 -52.93 51.93
N PHE A 552 -11.60 -52.64 50.77
CA PHE A 552 -12.06 -53.28 49.55
C PHE A 552 -10.92 -54.15 48.98
N LEU A 553 -11.24 -55.42 48.95
CA LEU A 553 -10.49 -56.53 48.41
C LEU A 553 -10.30 -56.45 46.90
N LEU A 554 -9.13 -56.80 46.48
CA LEU A 554 -8.59 -57.17 45.21
C LEU A 554 -9.55 -57.81 44.20
N GLY A 555 -9.56 -57.34 42.99
CA GLY A 555 -9.96 -58.04 41.77
C GLY A 555 -8.99 -57.75 40.65
N LYS A 556 -7.98 -58.62 40.48
CA LYS A 556 -7.09 -58.69 39.31
C LYS A 556 -7.85 -59.02 38.06
N ARG A 557 -7.58 -58.36 36.93
CA ARG A 557 -7.33 -59.00 35.63
C ARG A 557 -6.83 -57.97 34.60
N SER A 558 -5.63 -58.22 34.10
CA SER A 558 -5.08 -57.78 32.80
C SER A 558 -5.38 -58.89 31.76
N PRO A 559 -4.97 -58.82 30.48
CA PRO A 559 -4.72 -57.71 29.54
C PRO A 559 -5.37 -57.94 28.15
N GLY A 560 -5.24 -56.98 27.24
CA GLY A 560 -5.50 -57.24 25.82
C GLY A 560 -5.58 -55.97 24.98
N ALA A 561 -4.50 -55.68 24.29
CA ALA A 561 -4.51 -54.85 23.10
C ALA A 561 -4.98 -55.70 21.89
N PRO A 562 -5.15 -55.23 20.64
CA PRO A 562 -4.87 -53.92 20.03
C PRO A 562 -5.92 -53.49 18.95
N GLY A 563 -5.73 -52.38 18.32
CA GLY A 563 -6.18 -52.23 16.93
C GLY A 563 -6.82 -50.92 16.54
N SER A 564 -6.06 -50.12 15.82
CA SER A 564 -6.33 -49.47 14.52
C SER A 564 -7.53 -48.54 14.33
N ALA A 565 -7.24 -47.32 14.05
CA ALA A 565 -7.39 -46.69 12.72
C ALA A 565 -8.70 -45.95 12.40
N PHE A 566 -8.47 -44.86 11.68
CA PHE A 566 -9.33 -44.14 10.72
C PHE A 566 -9.98 -42.86 11.24
N LEU A 567 -9.45 -41.72 10.83
CA LEU A 567 -9.70 -40.89 9.62
C LEU A 567 -10.92 -39.99 9.68
N LEU A 568 -10.61 -38.73 9.35
CA LEU A 568 -11.31 -37.75 8.48
C LEU A 568 -12.31 -36.78 9.11
N SER A 569 -11.88 -35.55 9.00
CA SER A 569 -12.47 -34.43 8.22
C SER A 569 -13.73 -33.75 8.80
N SER A 570 -13.61 -32.55 9.12
CA SER A 570 -14.12 -31.38 8.37
C SER A 570 -13.47 -30.12 8.91
#